data_5981949d3ad8cec01e687d65544ec837
#
_entry.id   5981949d3ad8cec01e687d65544ec837
#
_cell.length_a   1.000
_cell.length_b   1.000
_cell.length_c   1.000
_cell.angle_alpha   90.00
_cell.angle_beta   90.00
_cell.angle_gamma   90.00
#
_symmetry.space_group_name_H-M   'P 1'
#
loop_
_entity.id
_entity.type
_entity.pdbx_description
1 polymer ?
#
loop_
_entity_poly.entity_id
_entity_poly.type
_entity_poly.pdbx_seq_one_letter_code
_entity_poly.pdbx_strand_id
1 'polypeptide(L)'
;MKRYNVQNYVRYKLDLEDSLNLAFEGKYSERDNIIIENLPLVESVARSFSTSDQASGVLSINDLLQSGAEGLILAVNRIDWNVINESEHPEKTLKSFLSKRIRCEIRREIDINRGNMRIPEYKLNEIRKSDGGDQKIVQMFFNSIFSSIDIQYEDEDNNVLMQIPDNSDKYNIDIINKYLLGLMKTNLSQREYDVLRMSYGLDCDK
;
A
#
# COMPACT_ATOMS: atom_id res chain seq x y z
N MET A 1 -17.54 -8.27 8.21
CA MET A 1 -16.14 -7.85 8.35
C MET A 1 -16.09 -6.33 8.28
N LYS A 2 -15.48 -5.64 9.25
CA LYS A 2 -15.40 -4.18 9.25
C LYS A 2 -14.40 -3.74 8.19
N ARG A 3 -14.76 -2.75 7.35
CA ARG A 3 -13.94 -2.30 6.22
C ARG A 3 -12.76 -1.39 6.60
N TYR A 4 -12.67 -0.98 7.88
CA TYR A 4 -11.66 -0.04 8.39
C TYR A 4 -11.37 -0.32 9.86
N ASN A 5 -10.21 0.16 10.34
CA ASN A 5 -9.85 0.06 11.75
C ASN A 5 -10.71 1.03 12.58
N VAL A 6 -11.59 0.45 13.41
CA VAL A 6 -12.58 1.22 14.20
C VAL A 6 -11.90 2.11 15.23
N GLN A 7 -10.79 1.68 15.84
CA GLN A 7 -10.11 2.48 16.87
C GLN A 7 -9.50 3.76 16.27
N ASN A 8 -8.84 3.65 15.12
CA ASN A 8 -8.28 4.82 14.43
C ASN A 8 -9.38 5.77 13.97
N TYR A 9 -10.50 5.22 13.50
CA TYR A 9 -11.64 6.03 13.11
C TYR A 9 -12.27 6.79 14.27
N VAL A 10 -12.45 6.14 15.42
CA VAL A 10 -13.00 6.80 16.63
C VAL A 10 -12.07 7.92 17.10
N ARG A 11 -10.75 7.67 17.12
CA ARG A 11 -9.74 8.68 17.48
C ARG A 11 -9.82 9.88 16.56
N TYR A 12 -9.81 9.65 15.24
CA TYR A 12 -9.95 10.72 14.25
C TYR A 12 -11.21 11.56 14.48
N LYS A 13 -12.35 10.93 14.79
CA LYS A 13 -13.59 11.63 15.04
C LYS A 13 -13.52 12.52 16.27
N LEU A 14 -12.93 12.06 17.36
CA LEU A 14 -12.70 12.86 18.57
C LEU A 14 -11.78 14.04 18.29
N ASP A 15 -10.64 13.80 17.62
CA ASP A 15 -9.67 14.84 17.25
C ASP A 15 -10.31 15.91 16.34
N LEU A 16 -11.22 15.51 15.44
CA LEU A 16 -11.97 16.42 14.58
C LEU A 16 -12.96 17.27 15.37
N GLU A 17 -13.73 16.64 16.27
CA GLU A 17 -14.70 17.34 17.14
C GLU A 17 -13.99 18.37 18.03
N ASP A 18 -12.86 18.01 18.63
CA ASP A 18 -12.03 18.91 19.43
C ASP A 18 -11.49 20.08 18.60
N SER A 19 -10.99 19.80 17.40
CA SER A 19 -10.48 20.83 16.47
C SER A 19 -11.58 21.79 16.03
N LEU A 20 -12.78 21.29 15.75
CA LEU A 20 -13.94 22.13 15.39
C LEU A 20 -14.38 22.99 16.58
N ASN A 21 -14.43 22.46 17.79
CA ASN A 21 -14.80 23.20 19.00
C ASN A 21 -13.83 24.35 19.27
N LEU A 22 -12.51 24.11 19.12
CA LEU A 22 -11.49 25.16 19.26
C LEU A 22 -11.60 26.24 18.17
N ALA A 23 -12.06 25.86 17.01
CA ALA A 23 -12.17 26.73 15.87
C ALA A 23 -13.47 27.57 15.87
N PHE A 24 -14.50 27.16 16.60
CA PHE A 24 -15.79 27.89 16.68
C PHE A 24 -15.70 29.27 17.35
N GLU A 25 -14.61 29.61 18.00
CA GLU A 25 -14.38 30.95 18.57
C GLU A 25 -14.05 32.03 17.51
N GLY A 26 -13.81 31.62 16.24
CA GLY A 26 -13.47 32.51 15.13
C GLY A 26 -14.64 32.77 14.18
N LYS A 27 -14.67 33.94 13.52
CA LYS A 27 -15.59 34.22 12.40
C LYS A 27 -15.08 33.53 11.14
N TYR A 28 -15.74 32.45 10.72
CA TYR A 28 -15.46 31.79 9.45
C TYR A 28 -16.02 32.56 8.27
N SER A 29 -15.35 32.44 7.12
CA SER A 29 -15.90 32.90 5.86
C SER A 29 -17.08 32.01 5.42
N GLU A 30 -17.97 32.52 4.58
CA GLU A 30 -19.08 31.73 4.00
C GLU A 30 -18.58 30.44 3.34
N ARG A 31 -17.42 30.51 2.70
CA ARG A 31 -16.74 29.35 2.13
C ARG A 31 -16.41 28.28 3.18
N ASP A 32 -15.86 28.67 4.29
CA ASP A 32 -15.44 27.76 5.35
C ASP A 32 -16.65 27.12 6.04
N ASN A 33 -17.75 27.86 6.20
CA ASN A 33 -19.00 27.32 6.69
C ASN A 33 -19.52 26.19 5.78
N ILE A 34 -19.48 26.38 4.45
CA ILE A 34 -19.86 25.32 3.50
C ILE A 34 -18.98 24.09 3.64
N ILE A 35 -17.67 24.26 3.84
CA ILE A 35 -16.75 23.14 4.06
C ILE A 35 -17.11 22.38 5.33
N ILE A 36 -17.29 23.10 6.46
CA ILE A 36 -17.60 22.51 7.76
C ILE A 36 -18.92 21.74 7.73
N GLU A 37 -19.97 22.31 7.13
CA GLU A 37 -21.28 21.67 7.01
C GLU A 37 -21.23 20.37 6.18
N ASN A 38 -20.30 20.28 5.24
CA ASN A 38 -20.16 19.12 4.35
C ASN A 38 -19.06 18.12 4.77
N LEU A 39 -18.34 18.33 5.89
CA LEU A 39 -17.40 17.33 6.42
C LEU A 39 -18.03 15.96 6.71
N PRO A 40 -19.27 15.85 7.24
CA PRO A 40 -19.92 14.55 7.40
C PRO A 40 -20.14 13.78 6.10
N LEU A 41 -20.24 14.50 4.96
CA LEU A 41 -20.32 13.88 3.64
C LEU A 41 -19.02 13.19 3.26
N VAL A 42 -17.85 13.77 3.61
CA VAL A 42 -16.53 13.16 3.41
C VAL A 42 -16.45 11.83 4.15
N GLU A 43 -16.87 11.82 5.42
CA GLU A 43 -16.90 10.60 6.24
C GLU A 43 -17.77 9.51 5.60
N SER A 44 -18.97 9.86 5.17
CA SER A 44 -19.89 8.93 4.50
C SER A 44 -19.29 8.33 3.22
N VAL A 45 -18.62 9.16 2.42
CA VAL A 45 -17.97 8.71 1.18
C VAL A 45 -16.74 7.86 1.47
N ALA A 46 -15.87 8.27 2.40
CA ALA A 46 -14.67 7.52 2.77
C ALA A 46 -14.99 6.13 3.33
N ARG A 47 -16.03 6.00 4.13
CA ARG A 47 -16.52 4.70 4.65
C ARG A 47 -16.96 3.72 3.56
N SER A 48 -17.29 4.21 2.37
CA SER A 48 -17.66 3.35 1.25
C SER A 48 -16.45 2.62 0.64
N PHE A 49 -15.23 3.09 0.91
CA PHE A 49 -14.00 2.46 0.46
C PHE A 49 -13.55 1.37 1.43
N SER A 50 -12.95 0.31 0.88
CA SER A 50 -12.32 -0.73 1.68
C SER A 50 -10.91 -0.32 2.05
N THR A 51 -10.52 -0.57 3.30
CA THR A 51 -9.15 -0.37 3.81
C THR A 51 -8.40 -1.71 3.97
N SER A 52 -8.74 -2.72 3.15
CA SER A 52 -7.97 -3.95 3.06
C SER A 52 -6.69 -3.71 2.24
N ASP A 53 -5.64 -4.51 2.50
CA ASP A 53 -4.37 -4.44 1.77
C ASP A 53 -4.56 -4.57 0.26
N GLN A 54 -5.57 -5.33 -0.17
CA GLN A 54 -5.89 -5.49 -1.59
C GLN A 54 -6.53 -4.25 -2.23
N ALA A 55 -7.26 -3.44 -1.45
CA ALA A 55 -7.98 -2.27 -1.96
C ALA A 55 -7.19 -0.98 -1.78
N SER A 56 -6.94 -0.57 -0.54
CA SER A 56 -6.24 0.68 -0.18
C SER A 56 -4.75 0.49 0.11
N GLY A 57 -4.28 -0.75 0.21
CA GLY A 57 -2.89 -1.06 0.50
C GLY A 57 -2.48 -0.55 1.87
N VAL A 58 -1.42 0.25 1.91
CA VAL A 58 -0.88 0.83 3.16
C VAL A 58 -1.73 1.98 3.72
N LEU A 59 -2.70 2.50 2.95
CA LEU A 59 -3.52 3.64 3.36
C LEU A 59 -4.56 3.25 4.42
N SER A 60 -4.60 4.01 5.50
CA SER A 60 -5.60 3.89 6.55
C SER A 60 -6.89 4.63 6.20
N ILE A 61 -7.96 4.42 7.00
CA ILE A 61 -9.20 5.20 6.87
C ILE A 61 -8.96 6.70 7.11
N ASN A 62 -8.01 7.05 7.98
CA ASN A 62 -7.68 8.44 8.27
C ASN A 62 -7.04 9.13 7.05
N ASP A 63 -6.19 8.43 6.31
CA ASP A 63 -5.59 8.94 5.08
C ASP A 63 -6.68 9.21 4.03
N LEU A 64 -7.64 8.30 3.88
CA LEU A 64 -8.77 8.47 2.97
C LEU A 64 -9.69 9.64 3.38
N LEU A 65 -9.86 9.87 4.68
CA LEU A 65 -10.62 11.01 5.19
C LEU A 65 -9.90 12.33 4.91
N GLN A 66 -8.58 12.39 5.11
CA GLN A 66 -7.79 13.59 4.81
C GLN A 66 -7.82 13.92 3.31
N SER A 67 -7.60 12.93 2.46
CA SER A 67 -7.68 13.11 1.00
C SER A 67 -9.09 13.51 0.55
N GLY A 68 -10.11 12.96 1.19
CA GLY A 68 -11.50 13.35 0.95
C GLY A 68 -11.80 14.78 1.37
N ALA A 69 -11.25 15.24 2.50
CA ALA A 69 -11.38 16.62 2.98
C ALA A 69 -10.66 17.61 2.02
N GLU A 70 -9.48 17.25 1.54
CA GLU A 70 -8.79 18.03 0.49
C GLU A 70 -9.65 18.13 -0.78
N GLY A 71 -10.22 17.00 -1.22
CA GLY A 71 -11.14 16.95 -2.35
C GLY A 71 -12.38 17.83 -2.15
N LEU A 72 -12.92 17.90 -0.94
CA LEU A 72 -14.03 18.80 -0.58
C LEU A 72 -13.59 20.28 -0.70
N ILE A 73 -12.46 20.66 -0.14
CA ILE A 73 -11.92 22.04 -0.20
C ILE A 73 -11.72 22.47 -1.65
N LEU A 74 -11.08 21.62 -2.46
CA LEU A 74 -10.87 21.89 -3.88
C LEU A 74 -12.18 21.98 -4.66
N ALA A 75 -13.18 21.18 -4.30
CA ALA A 75 -14.49 21.20 -4.90
C ALA A 75 -15.23 22.51 -4.59
N VAL A 76 -15.24 22.95 -3.32
CA VAL A 76 -15.90 24.19 -2.90
C VAL A 76 -15.31 25.41 -3.63
N ASN A 77 -13.99 25.43 -3.84
CA ASN A 77 -13.33 26.51 -4.59
C ASN A 77 -13.72 26.56 -6.10
N ARG A 78 -14.29 25.46 -6.63
CA ARG A 78 -14.65 25.32 -8.05
C ARG A 78 -16.15 25.22 -8.29
N ILE A 79 -16.97 25.58 -7.30
CA ILE A 79 -18.42 25.56 -7.44
C ILE A 79 -18.85 26.64 -8.44
N ASP A 80 -19.64 26.25 -9.42
CA ASP A 80 -20.39 27.18 -10.25
C ASP A 80 -21.79 27.36 -9.66
N TRP A 81 -21.96 28.45 -8.96
CA TRP A 81 -23.21 28.79 -8.27
C TRP A 81 -24.38 29.04 -9.22
N ASN A 82 -24.12 29.46 -10.46
CA ASN A 82 -25.17 29.68 -11.45
C ASN A 82 -25.85 28.36 -11.79
N VAL A 83 -25.04 27.32 -12.08
CA VAL A 83 -25.56 25.97 -12.42
C VAL A 83 -26.32 25.36 -11.25
N ILE A 84 -25.87 25.59 -10.01
CA ILE A 84 -26.54 25.04 -8.84
C ILE A 84 -27.90 25.73 -8.62
N ASN A 85 -27.94 27.06 -8.71
CA ASN A 85 -29.15 27.83 -8.47
C ASN A 85 -30.21 27.62 -9.56
N GLU A 86 -29.83 27.33 -10.79
CA GLU A 86 -30.73 27.01 -11.91
C GLU A 86 -31.32 25.57 -11.82
N SER A 87 -30.78 24.73 -10.98
CA SER A 87 -31.28 23.35 -10.82
C SER A 87 -32.58 23.29 -10.02
N GLU A 88 -33.44 22.32 -10.33
CA GLU A 88 -34.71 22.10 -9.61
C GLU A 88 -34.51 21.83 -8.11
N HIS A 89 -33.37 21.24 -7.73
CA HIS A 89 -33.03 20.87 -6.37
C HIS A 89 -31.58 21.26 -6.03
N PRO A 90 -31.31 22.55 -5.69
CA PRO A 90 -29.94 23.06 -5.47
C PRO A 90 -29.13 22.27 -4.46
N GLU A 91 -29.73 21.90 -3.31
CA GLU A 91 -29.03 21.14 -2.26
C GLU A 91 -28.62 19.73 -2.70
N LYS A 92 -29.48 19.02 -3.44
CA LYS A 92 -29.18 17.68 -3.95
C LYS A 92 -28.08 17.74 -5.01
N THR A 93 -28.16 18.75 -5.88
CA THR A 93 -27.17 18.98 -6.93
C THR A 93 -25.80 19.29 -6.32
N LEU A 94 -25.75 20.16 -5.32
CA LEU A 94 -24.53 20.50 -4.57
C LEU A 94 -23.93 19.23 -3.91
N LYS A 95 -24.72 18.50 -3.14
CA LYS A 95 -24.25 17.26 -2.46
C LYS A 95 -23.77 16.20 -3.47
N SER A 96 -24.43 16.08 -4.60
CA SER A 96 -24.02 15.15 -5.67
C SER A 96 -22.68 15.58 -6.29
N PHE A 97 -22.53 16.86 -6.58
CA PHE A 97 -21.28 17.42 -7.10
C PHE A 97 -20.11 17.21 -6.12
N LEU A 98 -20.28 17.60 -4.85
CA LEU A 98 -19.27 17.43 -3.80
C LEU A 98 -18.90 15.94 -3.60
N SER A 99 -19.89 15.06 -3.48
CA SER A 99 -19.69 13.63 -3.32
C SER A 99 -18.89 13.00 -4.46
N LYS A 100 -19.16 13.44 -5.69
CA LYS A 100 -18.40 12.98 -6.87
C LYS A 100 -16.93 13.42 -6.81
N ARG A 101 -16.67 14.69 -6.43
CA ARG A 101 -15.31 15.22 -6.32
C ARG A 101 -14.52 14.57 -5.20
N ILE A 102 -15.12 14.43 -4.01
CA ILE A 102 -14.53 13.72 -2.87
C ILE A 102 -14.14 12.29 -3.28
N ARG A 103 -15.06 11.57 -3.93
CA ARG A 103 -14.79 10.20 -4.40
C ARG A 103 -13.67 10.12 -5.42
N CYS A 104 -13.56 11.09 -6.32
CA CYS A 104 -12.48 11.16 -7.29
C CYS A 104 -11.13 11.38 -6.62
N GLU A 105 -11.05 12.26 -5.61
CA GLU A 105 -9.80 12.55 -4.93
C GLU A 105 -9.33 11.36 -4.08
N ILE A 106 -10.23 10.72 -3.33
CA ILE A 106 -9.90 9.50 -2.58
C ILE A 106 -9.37 8.40 -3.53
N ARG A 107 -10.00 8.21 -4.70
CA ARG A 107 -9.51 7.23 -5.68
C ARG A 107 -8.13 7.57 -6.20
N ARG A 108 -7.88 8.84 -6.47
CA ARG A 108 -6.59 9.32 -6.93
C ARG A 108 -5.50 9.09 -5.88
N GLU A 109 -5.81 9.36 -4.61
CA GLU A 109 -4.90 9.09 -3.50
C GLU A 109 -4.56 7.61 -3.39
N ILE A 110 -5.56 6.73 -3.47
CA ILE A 110 -5.35 5.28 -3.51
C ILE A 110 -4.45 4.90 -4.69
N ASP A 111 -4.70 5.44 -5.87
CA ASP A 111 -3.91 5.12 -7.06
C ASP A 111 -2.44 5.55 -6.94
N ILE A 112 -2.17 6.65 -6.24
CA ILE A 112 -0.83 7.20 -6.07
C ILE A 112 -0.07 6.52 -4.93
N ASN A 113 -0.71 6.37 -3.77
CA ASN A 113 -0.05 6.07 -2.49
C ASN A 113 -0.44 4.71 -1.89
N ARG A 114 -1.14 3.86 -2.65
CA ARG A 114 -1.56 2.54 -2.20
C ARG A 114 -0.41 1.62 -1.80
N GLY A 115 0.69 1.65 -2.55
CA GLY A 115 1.83 0.75 -2.37
C GLY A 115 3.07 1.45 -1.86
N ASN A 116 3.97 0.69 -1.24
CA ASN A 116 5.30 1.17 -0.87
C ASN A 116 6.12 1.56 -2.11
N MET A 117 5.84 0.92 -3.26
CA MET A 117 6.36 1.33 -4.57
C MET A 117 5.24 1.94 -5.41
N ARG A 118 5.47 3.17 -5.88
CA ARG A 118 4.50 3.88 -6.72
C ARG A 118 4.42 3.27 -8.11
N ILE A 119 3.20 2.93 -8.53
CA ILE A 119 2.90 2.50 -9.89
C ILE A 119 2.31 3.69 -10.67
N PRO A 120 2.79 3.99 -11.88
CA PRO A 120 2.23 5.06 -12.69
C PRO A 120 0.73 4.83 -13.01
N GLU A 121 -0.07 5.90 -12.99
CA GLU A 121 -1.53 5.84 -13.17
C GLU A 121 -1.94 5.17 -14.51
N TYR A 122 -1.18 5.43 -15.59
CA TYR A 122 -1.48 4.81 -16.88
C TYR A 122 -1.38 3.27 -16.83
N LYS A 123 -0.45 2.72 -16.04
CA LYS A 123 -0.33 1.27 -15.82
C LYS A 123 -1.49 0.72 -15.00
N LEU A 124 -1.93 1.44 -13.99
CA LEU A 124 -3.13 1.06 -13.21
C LEU A 124 -4.39 1.05 -14.09
N ASN A 125 -4.52 2.02 -15.00
CA ASN A 125 -5.61 2.06 -15.95
C ASN A 125 -5.53 0.94 -16.99
N GLU A 126 -4.33 0.50 -17.37
CA GLU A 126 -4.11 -0.67 -18.22
C GLU A 126 -4.56 -1.96 -17.51
N ILE A 127 -4.20 -2.14 -16.24
CA ILE A 127 -4.67 -3.26 -15.41
C ILE A 127 -6.20 -3.30 -15.32
N ARG A 128 -6.84 -2.16 -15.12
CA ARG A 128 -8.31 -2.06 -15.02
C ARG A 128 -9.03 -2.34 -16.33
N LYS A 129 -8.39 -2.06 -17.47
CA LYS A 129 -8.95 -2.29 -18.80
C LYS A 129 -8.69 -3.70 -19.33
N SER A 130 -7.56 -4.28 -18.94
CA SER A 130 -7.24 -5.66 -19.29
C SER A 130 -7.98 -6.57 -18.32
N ASP A 131 -8.92 -7.37 -18.78
CA ASP A 131 -9.67 -8.39 -18.02
C ASP A 131 -8.73 -9.50 -17.44
N GLY A 132 -7.68 -9.10 -16.71
CA GLY A 132 -6.66 -9.99 -16.15
C GLY A 132 -5.60 -10.48 -17.14
N GLY A 133 -5.46 -9.85 -18.31
CA GLY A 133 -4.68 -10.39 -19.43
C GLY A 133 -3.16 -10.38 -19.30
N ASP A 134 -2.55 -9.52 -18.49
CA ASP A 134 -1.10 -9.51 -18.33
C ASP A 134 -0.69 -9.84 -16.88
N GLN A 135 -0.35 -11.12 -16.65
CA GLN A 135 0.05 -11.62 -15.33
C GLN A 135 1.21 -10.84 -14.72
N LYS A 136 2.15 -10.34 -15.54
CA LYS A 136 3.30 -9.56 -15.04
C LYS A 136 2.87 -8.22 -14.44
N ILE A 137 1.91 -7.55 -15.06
CA ILE A 137 1.39 -6.27 -14.59
C ILE A 137 0.57 -6.47 -13.31
N VAL A 138 -0.22 -7.53 -13.26
CA VAL A 138 -0.99 -7.91 -12.06
C VAL A 138 -0.04 -8.27 -10.90
N GLN A 139 1.02 -9.03 -11.14
CA GLN A 139 2.04 -9.32 -10.13
C GLN A 139 2.74 -8.06 -9.63
N MET A 140 3.10 -7.12 -10.53
CA MET A 140 3.68 -5.83 -10.14
C MET A 140 2.75 -5.06 -9.19
N PHE A 141 1.43 -5.08 -9.45
CA PHE A 141 0.45 -4.44 -8.60
C PHE A 141 0.41 -5.03 -7.17
N PHE A 142 0.43 -6.36 -7.05
CA PHE A 142 0.47 -7.00 -5.74
C PHE A 142 1.82 -6.86 -5.04
N ASN A 143 2.93 -6.95 -5.78
CA ASN A 143 4.28 -6.81 -5.24
C ASN A 143 4.65 -5.37 -4.86
N SER A 144 3.80 -4.39 -5.14
CA SER A 144 4.02 -2.99 -4.72
C SER A 144 3.81 -2.76 -3.23
N ILE A 145 3.18 -3.70 -2.53
CA ILE A 145 2.91 -3.66 -1.09
C ILE A 145 3.91 -4.58 -0.39
N PHE A 146 4.64 -4.03 0.58
CA PHE A 146 5.58 -4.79 1.38
C PHE A 146 4.90 -5.32 2.65
N SER A 147 5.24 -6.53 3.02
CA SER A 147 4.89 -7.10 4.32
C SER A 147 6.10 -7.03 5.27
N SER A 148 5.84 -6.98 6.58
CA SER A 148 6.91 -7.05 7.57
C SER A 148 7.50 -8.45 7.63
N ILE A 149 8.82 -8.54 7.76
CA ILE A 149 9.53 -9.82 8.01
C ILE A 149 9.29 -10.29 9.44
N ASP A 150 9.04 -9.34 10.37
CA ASP A 150 8.86 -9.63 11.81
C ASP A 150 7.44 -10.10 12.17
N ILE A 151 6.59 -10.37 11.18
CA ILE A 151 5.25 -10.90 11.44
C ILE A 151 5.41 -12.31 12.01
N GLN A 152 5.06 -12.45 13.29
CA GLN A 152 4.95 -13.75 13.94
C GLN A 152 3.55 -14.30 13.66
N TYR A 153 3.48 -15.47 13.03
CA TYR A 153 2.26 -16.24 12.95
C TYR A 153 2.14 -17.10 14.21
N GLU A 154 0.90 -17.43 14.61
CA GLU A 154 0.64 -18.25 15.82
C GLU A 154 1.31 -19.63 15.74
N ASP A 155 1.58 -20.13 14.55
CA ASP A 155 2.34 -21.37 14.30
C ASP A 155 3.82 -21.03 14.15
N GLU A 156 4.67 -21.51 15.05
CA GLU A 156 6.13 -21.29 15.06
C GLU A 156 6.81 -21.71 13.74
N ASP A 157 6.28 -22.75 13.08
CA ASP A 157 6.83 -23.28 11.82
C ASP A 157 6.57 -22.36 10.60
N ASN A 158 5.68 -21.37 10.70
CA ASN A 158 5.30 -20.48 9.61
C ASN A 158 5.93 -19.07 9.70
N ASN A 159 6.96 -18.89 10.50
CA ASN A 159 7.64 -17.61 10.61
C ASN A 159 8.36 -17.28 9.29
N VAL A 160 7.99 -16.13 8.66
CA VAL A 160 8.55 -15.67 7.38
C VAL A 160 10.06 -15.52 7.43
N LEU A 161 10.59 -15.07 8.57
CA LEU A 161 12.04 -14.92 8.78
C LEU A 161 12.80 -16.23 8.60
N MET A 162 12.24 -17.37 9.06
CA MET A 162 12.87 -18.69 8.95
C MET A 162 12.80 -19.29 7.54
N GLN A 163 11.93 -18.77 6.68
CA GLN A 163 11.79 -19.24 5.30
C GLN A 163 12.75 -18.53 4.32
N ILE A 164 13.41 -17.45 4.76
CA ILE A 164 14.37 -16.72 3.93
C ILE A 164 15.71 -17.45 3.96
N PRO A 165 16.20 -17.99 2.82
CA PRO A 165 17.48 -18.66 2.78
C PRO A 165 18.61 -17.66 3.03
N ASP A 166 19.53 -18.04 3.91
CA ASP A 166 20.78 -17.31 4.08
C ASP A 166 21.74 -17.70 2.95
N ASN A 167 21.93 -16.78 2.00
CA ASN A 167 22.85 -16.94 0.89
C ASN A 167 24.26 -16.39 1.21
N SER A 168 24.52 -16.02 2.46
CA SER A 168 25.88 -15.62 2.85
C SER A 168 26.85 -16.76 2.67
N ASP A 169 27.99 -16.49 2.05
CA ASP A 169 29.05 -17.48 1.91
C ASP A 169 29.48 -17.97 3.29
N LYS A 170 29.37 -19.27 3.52
CA LYS A 170 29.80 -19.86 4.77
C LYS A 170 31.28 -19.57 4.94
N TYR A 171 31.61 -18.94 6.07
CA TYR A 171 32.96 -18.58 6.45
C TYR A 171 33.93 -19.75 6.17
N ASN A 172 34.98 -19.50 5.36
CA ASN A 172 36.06 -20.42 5.06
C ASN A 172 35.79 -21.63 4.14
N ILE A 173 34.79 -21.59 3.26
CA ILE A 173 34.60 -22.66 2.25
C ILE A 173 35.89 -22.89 1.44
N ASP A 174 36.58 -21.86 1.04
CA ASP A 174 37.83 -21.97 0.29
C ASP A 174 38.97 -22.63 1.08
N ILE A 175 39.05 -22.37 2.37
CA ILE A 175 40.04 -23.00 3.25
C ILE A 175 39.72 -24.47 3.45
N ILE A 176 38.46 -24.79 3.67
CA ILE A 176 37.99 -26.18 3.82
C ILE A 176 38.23 -26.97 2.52
N ASN A 177 37.91 -26.37 1.37
CA ASN A 177 38.13 -26.99 0.06
C ASN A 177 39.63 -27.24 -0.19
N LYS A 178 40.50 -26.28 0.11
CA LYS A 178 41.96 -26.46 -0.01
C LYS A 178 42.48 -27.55 0.90
N TYR A 179 42.00 -27.62 2.14
CA TYR A 179 42.35 -28.67 3.09
C TYR A 179 41.88 -30.03 2.60
N LEU A 180 40.64 -30.17 2.15
CA LEU A 180 40.09 -31.41 1.60
C LEU A 180 40.86 -31.89 0.38
N LEU A 181 41.16 -30.99 -0.58
CA LEU A 181 41.97 -31.32 -1.74
C LEU A 181 43.38 -31.80 -1.37
N GLY A 182 43.98 -31.21 -0.34
CA GLY A 182 45.27 -31.66 0.22
C GLY A 182 45.19 -33.07 0.77
N LEU A 183 44.19 -33.37 1.60
CA LEU A 183 43.97 -34.71 2.18
C LEU A 183 43.66 -35.77 1.08
N MET A 184 42.87 -35.42 0.09
CA MET A 184 42.54 -36.32 -1.02
C MET A 184 43.78 -36.70 -1.84
N LYS A 185 44.67 -35.71 -2.13
CA LYS A 185 45.91 -35.96 -2.86
C LYS A 185 46.87 -36.89 -2.12
N THR A 186 46.86 -36.89 -0.79
CA THR A 186 47.78 -37.71 0.02
C THR A 186 47.26 -39.12 0.24
N ASN A 187 45.94 -39.32 0.26
CA ASN A 187 45.33 -40.58 0.69
C ASN A 187 44.62 -41.36 -0.44
N LEU A 188 44.41 -40.79 -1.61
CA LEU A 188 43.70 -41.40 -2.73
C LEU A 188 44.61 -41.64 -3.91
N SER A 189 44.30 -42.67 -4.72
CA SER A 189 44.92 -42.85 -6.04
C SER A 189 44.48 -41.73 -6.98
N GLN A 190 45.29 -41.40 -8.00
CA GLN A 190 45.00 -40.33 -8.95
C GLN A 190 43.60 -40.45 -9.57
N ARG A 191 43.18 -41.65 -9.91
CA ARG A 191 41.87 -41.89 -10.53
C ARG A 191 40.71 -41.62 -9.56
N GLU A 192 40.82 -42.02 -8.31
CA GLU A 192 39.82 -41.78 -7.27
C GLU A 192 39.74 -40.26 -6.95
N TYR A 193 40.90 -39.59 -6.89
CA TYR A 193 40.97 -38.14 -6.72
C TYR A 193 40.22 -37.40 -7.82
N ASP A 194 40.48 -37.75 -9.07
CA ASP A 194 39.85 -37.08 -10.22
C ASP A 194 38.33 -37.31 -10.25
N VAL A 195 37.86 -38.51 -9.95
CA VAL A 195 36.45 -38.86 -9.89
C VAL A 195 35.74 -38.04 -8.82
N LEU A 196 36.26 -37.97 -7.61
CA LEU A 196 35.68 -37.23 -6.51
C LEU A 196 35.72 -35.73 -6.77
N ARG A 197 36.83 -35.24 -7.28
CA ARG A 197 36.97 -33.81 -7.64
C ARG A 197 35.92 -33.35 -8.63
N MET A 198 35.67 -34.12 -9.68
CA MET A 198 34.66 -33.79 -10.71
C MET A 198 33.24 -34.01 -10.18
N SER A 199 32.99 -35.04 -9.38
CA SER A 199 31.66 -35.34 -8.84
C SER A 199 31.15 -34.24 -7.90
N TYR A 200 32.01 -33.71 -7.05
CA TYR A 200 31.64 -32.66 -6.09
C TYR A 200 31.95 -31.25 -6.57
N GLY A 201 32.51 -31.05 -7.75
CA GLY A 201 32.85 -29.75 -8.29
C GLY A 201 33.89 -29.00 -7.47
N LEU A 202 34.81 -29.74 -6.84
CA LEU A 202 35.89 -29.16 -6.04
C LEU A 202 36.93 -28.59 -7.01
N ASP A 203 37.16 -27.24 -6.98
CA ASP A 203 38.21 -26.61 -7.78
C ASP A 203 37.98 -26.69 -9.33
N CYS A 204 36.76 -26.99 -9.77
CA CYS A 204 36.38 -26.99 -11.18
C CYS A 204 34.89 -26.63 -11.33
N ASP A 205 34.54 -25.99 -12.44
CA ASP A 205 33.15 -25.76 -12.83
C ASP A 205 32.49 -27.13 -13.12
N LYS A 206 31.25 -27.28 -12.67
CA LYS A 206 30.44 -28.48 -12.87
C LYS A 206 30.05 -28.65 -14.31
#